data_ef1094e2532239c30cb7eab22de27952
#
_entry.id   ef1094e2532239c30cb7eab22de27952
#
_cell.length_a   1.000
_cell.length_b   1.000
_cell.length_c   1.000
_cell.angle_alpha   90.00
_cell.angle_beta   90.00
_cell.angle_gamma   90.00
#
_symmetry.space_group_name_H-M   'P 1'
#
loop_
_entity.id
_entity.type
_entity.pdbx_description
1 polymer ?
#
loop_
_entity_poly.entity_id
_entity_poly.type
_entity_poly.pdbx_seq_one_letter_code
_entity_poly.pdbx_strand_id
1 'polypeptide(L)'
;MLFGILSGILWALDTTILSIALSLAPFSDNTAQAIAFAAITSSALHDVLCAFWMALYMGVKGRLKETLSAVKTKSGKVVLLGALLGGPIGMTGYVIAINNIGPAYTAIISAFYPAFGTLLAMLLLKERLTVLRMVSLGVALLAIVGMSINAVSYT
;
A
#
# COMPACT_ATOMS: atom_id res chain seq x y z
N MET A 1 11.76 -5.24 14.78
CA MET A 1 12.36 -5.65 13.50
C MET A 1 11.62 -6.82 12.84
N LEU A 2 11.34 -7.92 13.55
CA LEU A 2 10.67 -9.10 12.98
C LEU A 2 9.34 -8.78 12.29
N PHE A 3 8.45 -8.00 12.91
CA PHE A 3 7.16 -7.61 12.32
C PHE A 3 7.30 -6.77 11.04
N GLY A 4 8.34 -5.92 10.95
CA GLY A 4 8.59 -5.14 9.73
C GLY A 4 9.05 -6.02 8.57
N ILE A 5 9.94 -6.99 8.84
CA ILE A 5 10.39 -7.96 7.83
C ILE A 5 9.22 -8.82 7.36
N LEU A 6 8.42 -9.34 8.30
CA LEU A 6 7.23 -10.14 7.98
C LEU A 6 6.21 -9.35 7.14
N SER A 7 5.97 -8.10 7.50
CA SER A 7 5.10 -7.20 6.74
C SER A 7 5.61 -6.98 5.32
N GLY A 8 6.92 -6.79 5.13
CA GLY A 8 7.52 -6.65 3.80
C GLY A 8 7.38 -7.90 2.95
N ILE A 9 7.60 -9.08 3.53
CA ILE A 9 7.42 -10.37 2.84
C ILE A 9 5.96 -10.56 2.43
N LEU A 10 5.02 -10.31 3.35
CA LEU A 10 3.59 -10.44 3.07
C LEU A 10 3.13 -9.45 1.98
N TRP A 11 3.64 -8.23 1.99
CA TRP A 11 3.35 -7.25 0.95
C TRP A 11 3.90 -7.67 -0.42
N ALA A 12 5.12 -8.23 -0.48
CA ALA A 12 5.69 -8.74 -1.72
C ALA A 12 4.86 -9.92 -2.27
N LEU A 13 4.41 -10.83 -1.41
CA LEU A 13 3.52 -11.93 -1.77
C LEU A 13 2.18 -11.43 -2.30
N ASP A 14 1.56 -10.48 -1.60
CA ASP A 14 0.29 -9.85 -2.01
C ASP A 14 0.41 -9.23 -3.41
N THR A 15 1.44 -8.43 -3.65
CA THR A 15 1.70 -7.80 -4.95
C THR A 15 1.91 -8.84 -6.06
N THR A 16 2.61 -9.93 -5.78
CA THR A 16 2.85 -11.01 -6.75
C THR A 16 1.56 -11.75 -7.08
N ILE A 17 0.77 -12.11 -6.06
CA ILE A 17 -0.52 -12.79 -6.24
C ILE A 17 -1.49 -11.89 -7.01
N LEU A 18 -1.54 -10.60 -6.68
CA LEU A 18 -2.36 -9.63 -7.40
C LEU A 18 -1.96 -9.52 -8.87
N SER A 19 -0.66 -9.49 -9.17
CA SER A 19 -0.17 -9.47 -10.56
C SER A 19 -0.57 -10.72 -11.33
N ILE A 20 -0.47 -11.90 -10.71
CA ILE A 20 -0.93 -13.16 -11.32
C ILE A 20 -2.46 -13.12 -11.55
N ALA A 21 -3.22 -12.68 -10.57
CA ALA A 21 -4.68 -12.59 -10.69
C ALA A 21 -5.10 -11.66 -11.84
N LEU A 22 -4.41 -10.52 -12.01
CA LEU A 22 -4.66 -9.57 -13.09
C LEU A 22 -4.30 -10.12 -14.48
N SER A 23 -3.41 -11.11 -14.55
CA SER A 23 -3.05 -11.80 -15.81
C SER A 23 -4.03 -12.89 -16.24
N LEU A 24 -5.00 -13.24 -15.38
CA LEU A 24 -6.01 -14.26 -15.62
C LEU A 24 -7.37 -13.64 -16.00
N ALA A 25 -8.22 -14.44 -16.66
CA ALA A 25 -9.59 -14.03 -16.92
C ALA A 25 -10.35 -13.80 -15.59
N PRO A 26 -11.21 -12.78 -15.48
CA PRO A 26 -11.69 -11.85 -16.52
C PRO A 26 -10.84 -10.60 -16.71
N PHE A 27 -9.69 -10.46 -16.01
CA PHE A 27 -8.89 -9.22 -15.96
C PHE A 27 -7.85 -9.11 -17.08
N SER A 28 -7.63 -10.19 -17.84
CA SER A 28 -6.59 -10.27 -18.89
C SER A 28 -6.97 -9.58 -20.23
N ASP A 29 -8.11 -8.92 -20.30
CA ASP A 29 -8.54 -8.17 -21.48
C ASP A 29 -7.71 -6.88 -21.63
N ASN A 30 -7.17 -6.64 -22.84
CA ASN A 30 -6.23 -5.54 -23.11
C ASN A 30 -6.90 -4.24 -23.60
N THR A 31 -8.22 -4.12 -23.52
CA THR A 31 -8.88 -2.86 -23.84
C THR A 31 -8.68 -1.84 -22.72
N ALA A 32 -8.52 -0.57 -23.05
CA ALA A 32 -8.32 0.50 -22.07
C ALA A 32 -9.43 0.55 -21.02
N GLN A 33 -10.67 0.26 -21.41
CA GLN A 33 -11.81 0.18 -20.50
C GLN A 33 -11.70 -1.04 -19.58
N ALA A 34 -11.36 -2.22 -20.10
CA ALA A 34 -11.18 -3.42 -19.31
C ALA A 34 -10.05 -3.26 -18.28
N ILE A 35 -8.93 -2.63 -18.64
CA ILE A 35 -7.82 -2.32 -17.72
C ILE A 35 -8.30 -1.42 -16.59
N ALA A 36 -9.06 -0.36 -16.88
CA ALA A 36 -9.58 0.56 -15.87
C ALA A 36 -10.59 -0.15 -14.94
N PHE A 37 -11.53 -0.94 -15.50
CA PHE A 37 -12.49 -1.69 -14.70
C PHE A 37 -11.82 -2.79 -13.88
N ALA A 38 -10.82 -3.48 -14.41
CA ALA A 38 -10.06 -4.48 -13.68
C ALA A 38 -9.37 -3.85 -12.46
N ALA A 39 -8.75 -2.70 -12.62
CA ALA A 39 -8.09 -1.98 -11.53
C ALA A 39 -9.08 -1.57 -10.42
N ILE A 40 -10.23 -1.00 -10.78
CA ILE A 40 -11.26 -0.59 -9.83
C ILE A 40 -11.87 -1.81 -9.13
N THR A 41 -12.21 -2.85 -9.88
CA THR A 41 -12.86 -4.05 -9.34
C THR A 41 -11.93 -4.83 -8.42
N SER A 42 -10.67 -5.06 -8.83
CA SER A 42 -9.70 -5.78 -8.00
C SER A 42 -9.34 -4.99 -6.73
N SER A 43 -9.18 -3.67 -6.83
CA SER A 43 -8.97 -2.79 -5.68
C SER A 43 -10.17 -2.86 -4.71
N ALA A 44 -11.39 -2.76 -5.22
CA ALA A 44 -12.59 -2.85 -4.39
C ALA A 44 -12.73 -4.20 -3.69
N LEU A 45 -12.47 -5.31 -4.40
CA LEU A 45 -12.48 -6.65 -3.80
C LEU A 45 -11.41 -6.80 -2.73
N HIS A 46 -10.19 -6.34 -3.00
CA HIS A 46 -9.10 -6.35 -2.03
C HIS A 46 -9.49 -5.58 -0.76
N ASP A 47 -9.96 -4.33 -0.90
CA ASP A 47 -10.32 -3.49 0.25
C ASP A 47 -11.49 -4.06 1.06
N VAL A 48 -12.51 -4.62 0.39
CA VAL A 48 -13.64 -5.27 1.06
C VAL A 48 -13.20 -6.51 1.84
N LEU A 49 -12.33 -7.35 1.26
CA LEU A 49 -11.81 -8.54 1.94
C LEU A 49 -10.92 -8.15 3.12
N CYS A 50 -10.06 -7.15 2.98
CA CYS A 50 -9.26 -6.62 4.07
C CYS A 50 -10.13 -6.06 5.19
N ALA A 51 -11.16 -5.28 4.86
CA ALA A 51 -12.11 -4.74 5.84
C ALA A 51 -12.87 -5.85 6.57
N PHE A 52 -13.30 -6.91 5.85
CA PHE A 52 -13.96 -8.07 6.42
C PHE A 52 -13.07 -8.80 7.44
N TRP A 53 -11.83 -9.12 7.06
CA TRP A 53 -10.89 -9.79 7.95
C TRP A 53 -10.52 -8.94 9.17
N MET A 54 -10.33 -7.64 8.99
CA MET A 54 -10.08 -6.73 10.11
C MET A 54 -11.29 -6.61 11.04
N ALA A 55 -12.51 -6.54 10.50
CA ALA A 55 -13.73 -6.52 11.31
C ALA A 55 -13.88 -7.82 12.10
N LEU A 56 -13.62 -8.97 11.47
CA LEU A 56 -13.66 -10.27 12.14
C LEU A 56 -12.62 -10.33 13.26
N TYR A 57 -11.38 -9.93 12.99
CA TYR A 57 -10.32 -9.89 14.00
C TYR A 57 -10.67 -8.99 15.18
N MET A 58 -11.19 -7.78 14.92
CA MET A 58 -11.61 -6.84 15.96
C MET A 58 -12.84 -7.36 16.73
N GLY A 59 -13.75 -8.09 16.06
CA GLY A 59 -14.86 -8.77 16.67
C GLY A 59 -14.42 -9.85 17.67
N VAL A 60 -13.50 -10.72 17.25
CA VAL A 60 -12.92 -11.77 18.11
C VAL A 60 -12.18 -11.17 19.31
N LYS A 61 -11.51 -10.03 19.13
CA LYS A 61 -10.84 -9.30 20.23
C LYS A 61 -11.81 -8.51 21.12
N GLY A 62 -13.11 -8.48 20.81
CA GLY A 62 -14.11 -7.71 21.57
C GLY A 62 -13.97 -6.19 21.45
N ARG A 63 -13.17 -5.68 20.50
CA ARG A 63 -12.84 -4.26 20.35
C ARG A 63 -13.60 -3.56 19.22
N LEU A 64 -14.57 -4.22 18.62
CA LEU A 64 -15.33 -3.68 17.49
C LEU A 64 -16.08 -2.39 17.85
N LYS A 65 -16.67 -2.34 19.05
CA LYS A 65 -17.36 -1.14 19.55
C LYS A 65 -16.42 0.05 19.72
N GLU A 66 -15.20 -0.18 20.21
CA GLU A 66 -14.19 0.86 20.34
C GLU A 66 -13.80 1.41 18.96
N THR A 67 -13.58 0.54 17.99
CA THR A 67 -13.25 0.90 16.61
C THR A 67 -14.35 1.75 15.98
N LEU A 68 -15.62 1.33 16.11
CA LEU A 68 -16.76 2.08 15.60
C LEU A 68 -16.96 3.43 16.31
N SER A 69 -16.68 3.52 17.61
CA SER A 69 -16.75 4.78 18.34
C SER A 69 -15.62 5.74 17.96
N ALA A 70 -14.42 5.21 17.67
CA ALA A 70 -13.27 5.99 17.24
C ALA A 70 -13.54 6.76 15.94
N VAL A 71 -14.30 6.19 15.00
CA VAL A 71 -14.68 6.84 13.73
C VAL A 71 -15.47 8.14 13.96
N LYS A 72 -16.21 8.28 15.07
CA LYS A 72 -16.98 9.47 15.40
C LYS A 72 -16.11 10.63 15.90
N THR A 73 -14.88 10.36 16.31
CA THR A 73 -13.95 11.38 16.81
C THR A 73 -13.39 12.24 15.66
N LYS A 74 -12.87 13.44 15.99
CA LYS A 74 -12.20 14.30 15.00
C LYS A 74 -11.00 13.57 14.35
N SER A 75 -10.17 12.92 15.16
CA SER A 75 -9.03 12.12 14.67
C SER A 75 -9.48 10.96 13.81
N GLY A 76 -10.55 10.24 14.20
CA GLY A 76 -11.12 9.16 13.41
C GLY A 76 -11.62 9.60 12.04
N LYS A 77 -12.23 10.78 11.94
CA LYS A 77 -12.66 11.35 10.65
C LYS A 77 -11.48 11.67 9.73
N VAL A 78 -10.38 12.20 10.28
CA VAL A 78 -9.15 12.47 9.52
C VAL A 78 -8.52 11.16 9.04
N VAL A 79 -8.47 10.15 9.91
CA VAL A 79 -7.98 8.81 9.55
C VAL A 79 -8.87 8.18 8.46
N LEU A 80 -10.19 8.34 8.55
CA LEU A 80 -11.13 7.84 7.54
C LEU A 80 -10.90 8.51 6.18
N LEU A 81 -10.67 9.83 6.15
CA LEU A 81 -10.32 10.55 4.93
C LEU A 81 -8.98 10.05 4.35
N GLY A 82 -7.97 9.86 5.21
CA GLY A 82 -6.68 9.28 4.82
C GLY A 82 -6.84 7.86 4.26
N ALA A 83 -7.68 7.05 4.88
CA ALA A 83 -7.98 5.69 4.41
C ALA A 83 -8.71 5.69 3.05
N LEU A 84 -9.62 6.65 2.81
CA LEU A 84 -10.30 6.80 1.52
C LEU A 84 -9.31 7.16 0.40
N LEU A 85 -8.35 8.04 0.68
CA LEU A 85 -7.33 8.44 -0.28
C LEU A 85 -6.30 7.33 -0.51
N GLY A 86 -5.88 6.63 0.55
CA GLY A 86 -4.87 5.56 0.48
C GLY A 86 -5.42 4.22 -0.01
N GLY A 87 -6.65 3.85 0.40
CA GLY A 87 -7.33 2.61 -0.01
C GLY A 87 -7.85 2.74 -1.45
N PRO A 88 -9.12 3.11 -1.66
CA PRO A 88 -9.73 3.03 -2.99
C PRO A 88 -8.98 3.80 -4.08
N ILE A 89 -8.54 5.02 -3.80
CA ILE A 89 -7.85 5.87 -4.79
C ILE A 89 -6.41 5.39 -4.98
N GLY A 90 -5.66 5.22 -3.89
CA GLY A 90 -4.26 4.80 -3.94
C GLY A 90 -4.11 3.39 -4.48
N MET A 91 -4.96 2.45 -4.04
CA MET A 91 -4.93 1.06 -4.49
C MET A 91 -5.32 0.93 -5.97
N THR A 92 -6.31 1.68 -6.45
CA THR A 92 -6.65 1.73 -7.88
C THR A 92 -5.44 2.20 -8.71
N GLY A 93 -4.77 3.29 -8.28
CA GLY A 93 -3.55 3.77 -8.92
C GLY A 93 -2.42 2.73 -8.90
N TYR A 94 -2.27 2.00 -7.79
CA TYR A 94 -1.29 0.92 -7.65
C TYR A 94 -1.55 -0.23 -8.63
N VAL A 95 -2.79 -0.67 -8.77
CA VAL A 95 -3.18 -1.73 -9.71
C VAL A 95 -2.98 -1.28 -11.16
N ILE A 96 -3.34 -0.04 -11.50
CA ILE A 96 -3.07 0.53 -12.82
C ILE A 96 -1.55 0.54 -13.10
N ALA A 97 -0.73 0.89 -12.13
CA ALA A 97 0.72 0.87 -12.27
C ALA A 97 1.24 -0.56 -12.50
N ILE A 98 0.74 -1.58 -11.77
CA ILE A 98 1.11 -2.99 -12.00
C ILE A 98 0.82 -3.39 -13.44
N ASN A 99 -0.34 -3.03 -13.98
CA ASN A 99 -0.73 -3.38 -15.34
C ASN A 99 0.12 -2.68 -16.42
N ASN A 100 0.61 -1.47 -16.15
CA ASN A 100 1.35 -0.68 -17.15
C ASN A 100 2.87 -0.87 -17.08
N ILE A 101 3.44 -0.95 -15.87
CA ILE A 101 4.89 -1.00 -15.66
C ILE A 101 5.36 -2.26 -14.95
N GLY A 102 4.43 -3.15 -14.61
CA GLY A 102 4.69 -4.41 -13.93
C GLY A 102 4.84 -4.28 -12.40
N PRO A 103 4.76 -5.41 -11.68
CA PRO A 103 4.72 -5.43 -10.23
C PRO A 103 6.04 -4.98 -9.59
N ALA A 104 7.18 -5.34 -10.19
CA ALA A 104 8.50 -5.00 -9.64
C ALA A 104 8.75 -3.48 -9.60
N TYR A 105 8.53 -2.79 -10.73
CA TYR A 105 8.69 -1.34 -10.80
C TYR A 105 7.67 -0.62 -9.91
N THR A 106 6.42 -1.08 -9.90
CA THR A 106 5.37 -0.53 -9.04
C THR A 106 5.75 -0.63 -7.58
N ALA A 107 6.26 -1.78 -7.13
CA ALA A 107 6.72 -1.98 -5.76
C ALA A 107 7.91 -1.06 -5.41
N ILE A 108 8.89 -0.94 -6.32
CA ILE A 108 10.06 -0.05 -6.12
C ILE A 108 9.62 1.41 -5.96
N ILE A 109 8.76 1.91 -6.86
CA ILE A 109 8.26 3.30 -6.79
C ILE A 109 7.43 3.50 -5.51
N SER A 110 6.56 2.55 -5.18
CA SER A 110 5.73 2.63 -3.98
C SER A 110 6.57 2.60 -2.69
N ALA A 111 7.74 1.96 -2.70
CA ALA A 111 8.62 1.91 -1.54
C ALA A 111 9.16 3.29 -1.10
N PHE A 112 8.96 4.35 -1.90
CA PHE A 112 9.24 5.73 -1.49
C PHE A 112 8.21 6.33 -0.52
N TYR A 113 7.02 5.73 -0.36
CA TYR A 113 5.97 6.33 0.49
C TYR A 113 6.38 6.57 1.96
N PRO A 114 7.24 5.75 2.62
CA PRO A 114 7.68 6.06 3.98
C PRO A 114 8.55 7.32 4.05
N ALA A 115 9.31 7.60 2.97
CA ALA A 115 10.11 8.83 2.89
C ALA A 115 9.22 10.06 2.81
N PHE A 116 8.19 10.03 1.96
CA PHE A 116 7.19 11.09 1.88
C PHE A 116 6.41 11.25 3.19
N GLY A 117 5.98 10.14 3.80
CA GLY A 117 5.31 10.17 5.10
C GLY A 117 6.16 10.79 6.19
N THR A 118 7.44 10.44 6.24
CA THR A 118 8.41 11.01 7.19
C THR A 118 8.62 12.51 6.94
N LEU A 119 8.78 12.92 5.68
CA LEU A 119 8.90 14.33 5.32
C LEU A 119 7.67 15.13 5.73
N LEU A 120 6.48 14.63 5.46
CA LEU A 120 5.22 15.26 5.87
C LEU A 120 5.08 15.34 7.39
N ALA A 121 5.48 14.30 8.13
CA ALA A 121 5.48 14.32 9.59
C ALA A 121 6.42 15.42 10.15
N MET A 122 7.59 15.58 9.54
CA MET A 122 8.51 16.66 9.94
C MET A 122 7.93 18.05 9.66
N LEU A 123 7.33 18.23 8.48
CA LEU A 123 6.82 19.54 8.05
C LEU A 123 5.52 19.92 8.75
N LEU A 124 4.57 18.99 8.85
CA LEU A 124 3.22 19.26 9.36
C LEU A 124 3.12 19.08 10.87
N LEU A 125 3.73 18.02 11.41
CA LEU A 125 3.68 17.69 12.83
C LEU A 125 4.87 18.26 13.60
N LYS A 126 5.87 18.82 12.90
CA LYS A 126 7.11 19.35 13.47
C LYS A 126 7.84 18.30 14.33
N GLU A 127 7.70 17.03 13.99
CA GLU A 127 8.39 15.94 14.66
C GLU A 127 9.89 15.98 14.37
N ARG A 128 10.69 15.78 15.40
CA ARG A 128 12.15 15.64 15.25
C ARG A 128 12.47 14.18 15.00
N LEU A 129 13.16 13.90 13.90
CA LEU A 129 13.66 12.55 13.65
C LEU A 129 14.84 12.24 14.56
N THR A 130 14.84 11.04 15.15
CA THR A 130 16.04 10.52 15.80
C THR A 130 17.07 10.14 14.73
N VAL A 131 18.36 10.23 15.07
CA VAL A 131 19.47 9.85 14.16
C VAL A 131 19.27 8.43 13.62
N LEU A 132 18.82 7.50 14.46
CA LEU A 132 18.55 6.13 14.04
C LEU A 132 17.48 6.05 12.94
N ARG A 133 16.38 6.82 13.06
CA ARG A 133 15.32 6.87 12.03
C ARG A 133 15.85 7.48 10.72
N MET A 134 16.67 8.52 10.79
CA MET A 134 17.29 9.12 9.61
C MET A 134 18.21 8.14 8.89
N VAL A 135 19.07 7.43 9.62
CA VAL A 135 19.97 6.42 9.07
C VAL A 135 19.17 5.27 8.43
N SER A 136 18.16 4.76 9.14
CA SER A 136 17.30 3.68 8.62
C SER A 136 16.57 4.08 7.33
N LEU A 137 16.07 5.32 7.27
CA LEU A 137 15.43 5.87 6.08
C LEU A 137 16.43 6.01 4.93
N GLY A 138 17.64 6.51 5.21
CA GLY A 138 18.72 6.63 4.22
C GLY A 138 19.11 5.27 3.64
N VAL A 139 19.29 4.26 4.47
CA VAL A 139 19.59 2.87 4.03
C VAL A 139 18.46 2.31 3.17
N ALA A 140 17.19 2.53 3.57
CA ALA A 140 16.04 2.08 2.79
C ALA A 140 15.99 2.75 1.40
N LEU A 141 16.23 4.06 1.32
CA LEU A 141 16.27 4.80 0.05
C LEU A 141 17.42 4.33 -0.85
N LEU A 142 18.60 4.09 -0.29
CA LEU A 142 19.74 3.54 -1.05
C LEU A 142 19.43 2.14 -1.59
N ALA A 143 18.77 1.29 -0.81
CA ALA A 143 18.33 -0.03 -1.27
C ALA A 143 17.33 0.06 -2.44
N ILE A 144 16.39 1.01 -2.39
CA ILE A 144 15.41 1.26 -3.47
C ILE A 144 16.14 1.70 -4.74
N VAL A 145 17.08 2.65 -4.64
CA VAL A 145 17.89 3.11 -5.79
C VAL A 145 18.70 1.95 -6.37
N GLY A 146 19.33 1.14 -5.52
CA GLY A 146 20.09 -0.03 -5.97
C GLY A 146 19.22 -1.05 -6.72
N MET A 147 18.01 -1.32 -6.25
CA MET A 147 17.05 -2.20 -6.95
C MET A 147 16.59 -1.60 -8.29
N SER A 148 16.37 -0.28 -8.34
CA SER A 148 15.97 0.41 -9.58
C SER A 148 17.03 0.29 -10.68
N ILE A 149 18.31 0.42 -10.34
CA ILE A 149 19.43 0.28 -11.30
C ILE A 149 19.49 -1.15 -11.85
N ASN A 150 19.35 -2.16 -10.99
CA ASN A 150 19.32 -3.56 -11.44
C ASN A 150 18.11 -3.86 -12.33
N ALA A 151 16.93 -3.37 -12.00
CA ALA A 151 15.73 -3.58 -12.80
C ALA A 151 15.86 -3.01 -14.22
N VAL A 152 16.49 -1.83 -14.37
CA VAL A 152 16.77 -1.22 -15.69
C VAL A 152 17.80 -2.01 -16.51
N SER A 153 18.71 -2.73 -15.85
CA SER A 153 19.74 -3.51 -16.54
C SER A 153 19.22 -4.81 -17.17
N TYR A 154 18.02 -5.26 -16.82
CA TYR A 154 17.39 -6.50 -17.33
C TYR A 154 16.28 -6.26 -18.36
N THR A 155 16.00 -5.00 -18.70
CA THR A 155 15.08 -4.59 -19.80
C THR A 155 15.84 -4.06 -21.00
#